data_a73fd44fe229044a18b108f362bd3f02
#
_entry.id   a73fd44fe229044a18b108f362bd3f02
#
_cell.length_a   1.000
_cell.length_b   1.000
_cell.length_c   1.000
_cell.angle_alpha   90.00
_cell.angle_beta   90.00
_cell.angle_gamma   90.00
#
_symmetry.space_group_name_H-M   'P 1'
#
loop_
_entity.id
_entity.type
_entity.pdbx_description
1 polymer ?
#
loop_
_entity_poly.entity_id
_entity_poly.type
_entity_poly.pdbx_seq_one_letter_code
_entity_poly.pdbx_strand_id
1 'polypeptide(L)'
;MWKKVCDSGTVAPGAIKQFDLEGGPPVVVVNADGQLYAYQAYCPHEAVRLEDGVHDGAVLTCLEHLWQFDVKTGAPLGDADTGLQAYRLKDEDGALHVWVE
;
A
#
# COMPACT_ATOMS: atom_id res chain seq x y z
N MET A 1 -11.33 6.70 -12.02
CA MET A 1 -12.56 6.62 -11.22
C MET A 1 -12.24 6.17 -9.80
N TRP A 2 -13.07 6.56 -8.85
CA TRP A 2 -12.93 6.10 -7.48
C TRP A 2 -13.51 4.71 -7.32
N LYS A 3 -12.77 3.82 -6.68
CA LYS A 3 -13.24 2.47 -6.37
C LYS A 3 -13.15 2.22 -4.87
N LYS A 4 -14.20 1.65 -4.31
CA LYS A 4 -14.20 1.30 -2.89
C LYS A 4 -13.19 0.20 -2.61
N VAL A 5 -12.42 0.36 -1.54
CA VAL A 5 -11.43 -0.61 -1.09
C VAL A 5 -11.97 -1.43 0.07
N CYS A 6 -12.42 -0.75 1.12
CA CYS A 6 -12.90 -1.38 2.35
C CYS A 6 -13.64 -0.34 3.18
N ASP A 7 -14.27 -0.77 4.26
CA ASP A 7 -14.86 0.15 5.23
C ASP A 7 -13.76 0.90 5.97
N SER A 8 -14.08 2.12 6.38
CA SER A 8 -13.17 2.92 7.21
C SER A 8 -12.83 2.17 8.49
N GLY A 9 -11.56 2.26 8.91
CA GLY A 9 -11.10 1.59 10.13
C GLY A 9 -10.74 0.13 9.97
N THR A 10 -10.86 -0.44 8.76
CA THR A 10 -10.52 -1.83 8.52
C THR A 10 -9.01 -2.10 8.67
N VAL A 11 -8.18 -1.13 8.31
CA VAL A 11 -6.73 -1.26 8.40
C VAL A 11 -6.26 -0.57 9.67
N ALA A 12 -5.91 -1.37 10.68
CA ALA A 12 -5.47 -0.84 11.97
C ALA A 12 -4.06 -0.23 11.91
N PRO A 13 -3.72 0.68 12.84
CA PRO A 13 -2.36 1.22 12.90
C PRO A 13 -1.31 0.10 12.94
N GLY A 14 -0.29 0.22 12.10
CA GLY A 14 0.77 -0.77 11.96
C GLY A 14 0.46 -1.88 10.96
N ALA A 15 -0.75 -1.97 10.45
CA ALA A 15 -1.15 -3.04 9.54
C ALA A 15 -0.85 -2.70 8.08
N ILE A 16 -0.65 -3.74 7.29
CA ILE A 16 -0.60 -3.71 5.84
C ILE A 16 -1.63 -4.72 5.36
N LYS A 17 -2.58 -4.31 4.52
CA LYS A 17 -3.59 -5.22 4.00
C LYS A 17 -3.77 -5.06 2.50
N GLN A 18 -3.84 -6.18 1.80
CA GLN A 18 -4.12 -6.22 0.37
C GLN A 18 -5.61 -6.34 0.13
N PHE A 19 -6.09 -5.63 -0.89
CA PHE A 19 -7.48 -5.69 -1.31
C PHE A 19 -7.54 -5.86 -2.83
N ASP A 20 -8.45 -6.72 -3.27
CA ASP A 20 -8.75 -6.87 -4.69
C ASP A 20 -9.89 -5.92 -5.03
N LEU A 21 -9.68 -5.05 -6.00
CA LEU A 21 -10.70 -4.10 -6.44
C LEU A 21 -11.54 -4.72 -7.54
N GLU A 22 -12.84 -4.48 -7.49
CA GLU A 22 -13.73 -4.90 -8.57
C GLU A 22 -13.39 -4.12 -9.84
N GLY A 23 -12.94 -4.83 -10.87
CA GLY A 23 -12.58 -4.23 -12.15
C GLY A 23 -11.34 -3.35 -12.10
N GLY A 24 -10.48 -3.53 -11.10
CA GLY A 24 -9.27 -2.74 -10.95
C GLY A 24 -8.08 -3.58 -10.50
N PRO A 25 -6.90 -2.96 -10.35
CA PRO A 25 -5.72 -3.67 -9.89
C PRO A 25 -5.81 -4.00 -8.39
N PRO A 26 -5.11 -5.02 -7.92
CA PRO A 26 -4.98 -5.23 -6.49
C PRO A 26 -4.16 -4.09 -5.87
N VAL A 27 -4.54 -3.66 -4.68
CA VAL A 27 -3.84 -2.59 -3.97
C VAL A 27 -3.52 -3.04 -2.55
N VAL A 28 -2.52 -2.41 -1.95
CA VAL A 28 -2.22 -2.58 -0.54
C VAL A 28 -2.46 -1.25 0.16
N VAL A 29 -3.03 -1.32 1.36
CA VAL A 29 -3.21 -0.14 2.22
C VAL A 29 -2.33 -0.30 3.44
N VAL A 30 -1.53 0.71 3.72
CA VAL A 30 -0.61 0.75 4.85
C VAL A 30 -1.09 1.81 5.83
N ASN A 31 -1.23 1.44 7.10
CA ASN A 31 -1.56 2.40 8.15
C ASN A 31 -0.28 2.68 8.96
N ALA A 32 0.28 3.87 8.77
CA ALA A 32 1.47 4.32 9.48
C ALA A 32 1.05 5.37 10.51
N ASP A 33 0.90 4.95 11.76
CA ASP A 33 0.51 5.82 12.88
C ASP A 33 -0.79 6.60 12.63
N GLY A 34 -1.78 5.95 12.03
CA GLY A 34 -3.07 6.56 11.75
C GLY A 34 -3.18 7.22 10.38
N GLN A 35 -2.06 7.34 9.65
CA GLN A 35 -2.04 7.88 8.31
C GLN A 35 -2.08 6.73 7.31
N LEU A 36 -3.00 6.81 6.35
CA LEU A 36 -3.19 5.73 5.37
C LEU A 36 -2.52 6.06 4.04
N TYR A 37 -1.91 5.04 3.45
CA TYR A 37 -1.28 5.13 2.14
C TYR A 37 -1.67 3.92 1.31
N ALA A 38 -1.88 4.10 0.01
CA ALA A 38 -2.23 3.01 -0.88
C ALA A 38 -1.19 2.88 -1.98
N TYR A 39 -0.77 1.64 -2.22
CA TYR A 39 0.26 1.33 -3.21
C TYR A 39 -0.13 0.09 -4.01
N GLN A 40 0.63 -0.16 -5.10
CA GLN A 40 0.52 -1.43 -5.81
C GLN A 40 0.70 -2.60 -4.83
N ALA A 41 0.04 -3.71 -5.08
CA ALA A 41 0.00 -4.83 -4.14
C ALA A 41 1.28 -5.68 -4.15
N TYR A 42 2.01 -5.68 -5.27
CA TYR A 42 3.19 -6.53 -5.44
C TYR A 42 4.46 -5.71 -5.55
N CYS A 43 5.55 -6.26 -5.03
CA CYS A 43 6.86 -5.64 -5.13
C CYS A 43 7.25 -5.49 -6.62
N PRO A 44 7.77 -4.33 -7.06
CA PRO A 44 8.16 -4.17 -8.46
C PRO A 44 9.34 -5.04 -8.88
N HIS A 45 10.10 -5.54 -7.91
CA HIS A 45 11.24 -6.42 -8.15
C HIS A 45 10.79 -7.83 -8.53
N GLU A 46 9.78 -8.37 -7.83
CA GLU A 46 9.22 -9.68 -8.08
C GLU A 46 7.74 -9.68 -7.69
N ALA A 47 6.99 -10.67 -8.17
CA ALA A 47 5.57 -10.80 -7.84
C ALA A 47 5.37 -11.30 -6.40
N VAL A 48 5.96 -10.61 -5.44
CA VAL A 48 5.86 -10.90 -4.01
C VAL A 48 4.88 -9.91 -3.39
N ARG A 49 3.97 -10.42 -2.57
CA ARG A 49 2.93 -9.61 -1.95
C ARG A 49 3.55 -8.69 -0.90
N LEU A 50 3.33 -7.37 -1.06
CA LEU A 50 3.79 -6.40 -0.06
C LEU A 50 3.07 -6.56 1.27
N GLU A 51 1.86 -7.12 1.26
CA GLU A 51 1.11 -7.43 2.48
C GLU A 51 1.88 -8.36 3.41
N ASP A 52 2.71 -9.23 2.87
CA ASP A 52 3.53 -10.16 3.65
C ASP A 52 4.81 -9.51 4.18
N GLY A 53 5.06 -8.27 3.82
CA GLY A 53 6.20 -7.50 4.33
C GLY A 53 5.94 -6.88 5.68
N VAL A 54 6.83 -5.99 6.08
CA VAL A 54 6.74 -5.30 7.37
C VAL A 54 7.01 -3.81 7.19
N HIS A 55 6.53 -2.99 8.11
CA HIS A 55 6.92 -1.58 8.16
C HIS A 55 7.01 -1.10 9.60
N ASP A 56 7.77 -0.03 9.79
CA ASP A 56 7.96 0.60 11.10
C ASP A 56 7.34 2.01 11.18
N GLY A 57 6.46 2.33 10.25
CA GLY A 57 5.87 3.67 10.12
C GLY A 57 6.64 4.59 9.19
N ALA A 58 7.87 4.26 8.86
CA ALA A 58 8.72 5.06 7.97
C ALA A 58 9.18 4.30 6.75
N VAL A 59 9.55 3.02 6.93
CA VAL A 59 10.10 2.17 5.88
C VAL A 59 9.27 0.91 5.75
N LEU A 60 8.84 0.60 4.53
CA LEU A 60 8.17 -0.65 4.17
C LEU A 60 9.21 -1.59 3.57
N THR A 61 9.33 -2.79 4.12
CA THR A 61 10.30 -3.78 3.67
C THR A 61 9.60 -4.98 3.07
N CYS A 62 9.93 -5.30 1.82
CA CYS A 62 9.56 -6.55 1.18
C CYS A 62 10.48 -7.63 1.73
N LEU A 63 9.92 -8.72 2.27
CA LEU A 63 10.74 -9.75 2.91
C LEU A 63 11.51 -10.62 1.92
N GLU A 64 11.13 -10.59 0.65
CA GLU A 64 11.89 -11.27 -0.40
C GLU A 64 12.96 -10.32 -0.91
N HIS A 65 14.22 -10.63 -0.74
CA HIS A 65 15.38 -9.81 -1.12
C HIS A 65 15.50 -8.47 -0.36
N LEU A 66 14.63 -8.20 0.61
CA LEU A 66 14.70 -7.04 1.51
C LEU A 66 14.72 -5.67 0.80
N TRP A 67 13.97 -5.53 -0.31
CA TRP A 67 13.77 -4.24 -0.92
C TRP A 67 12.96 -3.34 0.02
N GLN A 68 13.35 -2.07 0.09
CA GLN A 68 12.74 -1.11 1.01
C GLN A 68 12.19 0.10 0.28
N PHE A 69 11.11 0.64 0.83
CA PHE A 69 10.42 1.79 0.24
C PHE A 69 10.01 2.75 1.35
N ASP A 70 10.03 4.05 1.03
CA ASP A 70 9.51 5.06 1.94
C ASP A 70 8.00 4.87 2.06
N VAL A 71 7.48 4.72 3.28
CA VAL A 71 6.05 4.48 3.50
C VAL A 71 5.19 5.64 3.01
N LYS A 72 5.68 6.89 3.13
CA LYS A 72 4.89 8.08 2.81
C LYS A 72 4.85 8.42 1.34
N THR A 73 5.88 8.03 0.59
CA THR A 73 6.00 8.41 -0.82
C THR A 73 6.08 7.24 -1.79
N GLY A 74 6.44 6.04 -1.28
CA GLY A 74 6.71 4.89 -2.14
C GLY A 74 8.07 4.93 -2.80
N ALA A 75 8.91 5.92 -2.48
CA ALA A 75 10.22 6.06 -3.09
C ALA A 75 11.12 4.88 -2.76
N PRO A 76 11.97 4.43 -3.70
CA PRO A 76 12.86 3.31 -3.43
C PRO A 76 14.00 3.71 -2.49
N LEU A 77 14.36 2.81 -1.59
CA LEU A 77 15.43 3.00 -0.62
C LEU A 77 16.41 1.83 -0.74
N GLY A 78 17.66 2.05 -0.32
CA GLY A 78 18.66 1.00 -0.32
C GLY A 78 18.89 0.39 -1.69
N ASP A 79 18.73 -0.91 -1.81
CA ASP A 79 18.97 -1.65 -3.06
C ASP A 79 17.79 -1.61 -4.04
N ALA A 80 16.64 -1.07 -3.64
CA ALA A 80 15.50 -0.95 -4.54
C ALA A 80 15.80 0.10 -5.62
N ASP A 81 15.57 -0.24 -6.87
CA ASP A 81 15.84 0.67 -7.99
C ASP A 81 14.56 1.25 -8.62
N THR A 82 13.41 0.78 -8.18
CA THR A 82 12.11 1.21 -8.69
C THR A 82 11.18 1.44 -7.51
N GLY A 83 10.51 2.59 -7.47
CA GLY A 83 9.55 2.90 -6.42
C GLY A 83 8.21 2.21 -6.62
N LEU A 84 7.35 2.33 -5.61
CA LEU A 84 5.99 1.81 -5.65
C LEU A 84 5.07 2.80 -6.36
N GLN A 85 4.13 2.28 -7.15
CA GLN A 85 3.06 3.09 -7.67
C GLN A 85 2.11 3.44 -6.53
N ALA A 86 1.90 4.73 -6.29
CA ALA A 86 1.00 5.21 -5.27
C ALA A 86 -0.39 5.47 -5.88
N TYR A 87 -1.42 5.23 -5.09
CA TYR A 87 -2.79 5.56 -5.46
C TYR A 87 -3.33 6.62 -4.53
N ARG A 88 -4.12 7.54 -5.07
CA ARG A 88 -4.81 8.54 -4.26
C ARG A 88 -5.86 7.83 -3.40
N LEU A 89 -5.93 8.19 -2.13
CA LEU A 89 -6.89 7.65 -1.18
C LEU A 89 -7.85 8.75 -0.73
N LYS A 90 -9.09 8.38 -0.49
CA LYS A 90 -10.02 9.22 0.27
C LYS A 90 -10.84 8.34 1.21
N ASP A 91 -11.17 8.91 2.36
CA ASP A 91 -12.06 8.30 3.34
C ASP A 91 -13.36 9.12 3.33
N GLU A 92 -14.42 8.54 2.82
CA GLU A 92 -15.67 9.26 2.60
C GLU A 92 -16.84 8.32 2.80
N ASP A 93 -17.86 8.79 3.53
CA ASP A 93 -19.08 8.04 3.77
C ASP A 93 -18.83 6.68 4.42
N GLY A 94 -17.85 6.61 5.33
CA GLY A 94 -17.54 5.40 6.07
C GLY A 94 -16.74 4.37 5.29
N ALA A 95 -16.18 4.73 4.14
CA ALA A 95 -15.41 3.80 3.30
C ALA A 95 -14.15 4.44 2.73
N LEU A 96 -13.12 3.62 2.56
CA LEU A 96 -11.89 4.01 1.86
C LEU A 96 -12.08 3.76 0.37
N HIS A 97 -11.64 4.73 -0.44
CA HIS A 97 -11.65 4.63 -1.89
C HIS A 97 -10.27 4.96 -2.43
N VAL A 98 -9.90 4.34 -3.55
CA VAL A 98 -8.69 4.68 -4.30
C VAL A 98 -9.07 5.14 -5.70
N TRP A 99 -8.23 6.00 -6.26
CA TRP A 99 -8.40 6.47 -7.64
C TRP A 99 -7.70 5.51 -8.59
N VAL A 100 -8.45 4.98 -9.54
CA VAL A 100 -7.95 4.08 -10.59
C VAL A 100 -8.23 4.73 -11.94
N GLU A 101 -7.23 4.80 -12.77
CA GLU A 101 -7.30 5.37 -14.11
C GLU A 101 -8.18 4.55 -15.04
#